data_f9fa80dcc8761617023d59357ba1fc57
#
_entry.id   f9fa80dcc8761617023d59357ba1fc57
#
_cell.length_a   1.000
_cell.length_b   1.000
_cell.length_c   1.000
_cell.angle_alpha   90.00
_cell.angle_beta   90.00
_cell.angle_gamma   90.00
#
_symmetry.space_group_name_H-M   'P 1'
#
loop_
_entity.id
_entity.type
_entity.pdbx_description
1 polymer ?
#
loop_
_entity_poly.entity_id
_entity_poly.type
_entity_poly.pdbx_seq_one_letter_code
_entity_poly.pdbx_strand_id
1 'polypeptide(L)'
;MAAVVSLHTVNLLRTKSSSSGISAKPKAVLNKANKMGVNYELKQGQSRLFHELPSGMNMEVIVQKAVLDKDPDEGKERRQNPPLVFVHGSYHAAWCWAEHWLPFFSDCGYDCYAVSLLGQGESDAPAGSVAGTLQTHAGDIADFIHRELRSPPVLLGHSFGGLIIQYYVANIKNKQVLEMETVYPNLTGAVLVCSVPPSGNSGLVWRYLFTKPIAAFKVTRSLAAKAFQTSLPLCRETFFSATMEDQLVLRYQELMKESSRMPLFDLRKLNASLPVPSVPKSSIKLLVLGAKDDFIVDTEGLNETGRFYGVSPVCVEGVAHDMMLDCSWEKGANVILSWLNGLGESILPYISF
;
A
#
# COMPACT_ATOMS: atom_id res chain seq x y z
N MET A 1 4.06 -22.27 69.28
CA MET A 1 4.08 -20.90 69.74
C MET A 1 3.40 -20.04 68.69
N ALA A 2 2.24 -19.69 69.04
CA ALA A 2 1.40 -18.53 68.86
C ALA A 2 1.36 -17.88 67.43
N ALA A 3 0.22 -18.13 66.81
CA ALA A 3 -0.35 -17.38 65.70
C ALA A 3 -0.92 -16.06 66.22
N VAL A 4 -0.87 -15.01 65.42
CA VAL A 4 -1.75 -13.85 65.55
C VAL A 4 -2.44 -13.58 64.19
N VAL A 5 -3.74 -13.80 64.20
CA VAL A 5 -4.68 -13.47 63.15
C VAL A 5 -5.13 -12.03 63.39
N SER A 6 -5.08 -11.17 62.38
CA SER A 6 -5.73 -9.86 62.42
C SER A 6 -6.75 -9.77 61.28
N LEU A 7 -8.00 -9.72 61.67
CA LEU A 7 -9.19 -9.43 60.85
C LEU A 7 -9.25 -7.91 60.59
N HIS A 8 -9.37 -7.46 59.34
CA HIS A 8 -9.85 -6.14 59.01
C HIS A 8 -11.06 -6.20 58.08
N THR A 9 -12.07 -5.52 58.54
CA THR A 9 -13.41 -5.33 58.07
C THR A 9 -13.51 -4.78 56.62
N VAL A 10 -14.44 -5.38 55.86
CA VAL A 10 -14.88 -4.93 54.56
C VAL A 10 -15.85 -3.78 54.71
N ASN A 11 -15.54 -2.63 54.15
CA ASN A 11 -16.48 -1.54 53.90
C ASN A 11 -16.88 -1.50 52.44
N LEU A 12 -18.12 -1.85 52.15
CA LEU A 12 -18.77 -1.64 50.86
C LEU A 12 -19.08 -0.16 50.67
N LEU A 13 -18.41 0.46 49.73
CA LEU A 13 -18.84 1.75 49.16
C LEU A 13 -19.30 1.56 47.72
N ARG A 14 -20.60 1.79 47.57
CA ARG A 14 -21.38 1.79 46.35
C ARG A 14 -20.97 3.03 45.52
N THR A 15 -20.27 2.89 44.40
CA THR A 15 -20.01 3.99 43.46
C THR A 15 -20.91 3.87 42.23
N LYS A 16 -21.57 4.95 41.93
CA LYS A 16 -22.44 5.17 40.77
C LYS A 16 -21.62 5.14 39.49
N SER A 17 -22.08 4.39 38.49
CA SER A 17 -21.55 4.43 37.12
C SER A 17 -21.92 5.76 36.49
N SER A 18 -20.94 6.58 36.18
CA SER A 18 -21.05 7.68 35.22
C SER A 18 -20.35 7.26 33.95
N SER A 19 -21.11 7.08 32.87
CA SER A 19 -20.60 6.89 31.51
C SER A 19 -19.99 8.20 31.03
N SER A 20 -18.68 8.29 31.03
CA SER A 20 -17.97 9.37 30.32
C SER A 20 -17.41 8.82 29.00
N GLY A 21 -18.02 9.23 27.89
CA GLY A 21 -17.49 9.01 26.56
C GLY A 21 -16.12 9.70 26.43
N ILE A 22 -15.08 8.91 26.23
CA ILE A 22 -13.74 9.42 25.95
C ILE A 22 -13.70 9.76 24.46
N SER A 23 -13.95 11.04 24.17
CA SER A 23 -13.58 11.65 22.89
C SER A 23 -12.05 11.78 22.87
N ALA A 24 -11.38 10.92 22.13
CA ALA A 24 -9.95 11.06 21.88
C ALA A 24 -9.70 12.30 21.03
N LYS A 25 -9.19 13.37 21.63
CA LYS A 25 -8.66 14.53 20.92
C LYS A 25 -7.46 14.08 20.08
N PRO A 26 -7.34 14.53 18.80
CA PRO A 26 -6.14 14.26 18.01
C PRO A 26 -4.92 14.85 18.73
N LYS A 27 -3.91 14.02 18.97
CA LYS A 27 -2.62 14.47 19.52
C LYS A 27 -2.01 15.47 18.54
N ALA A 28 -1.69 16.66 19.03
CA ALA A 28 -1.00 17.69 18.27
C ALA A 28 0.30 17.13 17.70
N VAL A 29 0.50 17.28 16.38
CA VAL A 29 1.73 16.91 15.68
C VAL A 29 2.85 17.81 16.21
N LEU A 30 3.75 17.26 17.02
CA LEU A 30 5.03 17.91 17.29
C LEU A 30 5.79 17.99 15.96
N ASN A 31 6.28 19.17 15.59
CA ASN A 31 7.17 19.39 14.45
C ASN A 31 8.44 18.52 14.63
N LYS A 32 8.40 17.24 14.19
CA LYS A 32 9.61 16.46 13.95
C LYS A 32 10.27 17.03 12.70
N ALA A 33 11.58 17.26 12.74
CA ALA A 33 12.34 17.64 11.55
C ALA A 33 12.03 16.66 10.41
N ASN A 34 11.80 17.18 9.20
CA ASN A 34 11.55 16.37 8.02
C ASN A 34 12.67 15.34 7.83
N LYS A 35 12.32 14.09 7.63
CA LYS A 35 13.28 12.99 7.39
C LYS A 35 13.70 12.92 5.93
N MET A 36 12.84 13.39 5.02
CA MET A 36 13.18 13.62 3.62
C MET A 36 13.93 14.94 3.48
N GLY A 37 14.97 14.98 2.63
CA GLY A 37 15.70 16.20 2.30
C GLY A 37 14.84 17.23 1.55
N VAL A 38 13.80 16.76 0.87
CA VAL A 38 12.81 17.59 0.16
C VAL A 38 11.45 17.41 0.84
N ASN A 39 10.82 18.54 1.20
CA ASN A 39 9.50 18.51 1.80
C ASN A 39 8.44 18.19 0.75
N TYR A 40 7.62 17.17 1.02
CA TYR A 40 6.39 16.92 0.27
C TYR A 40 5.26 17.72 0.90
N GLU A 41 4.77 18.73 0.20
CA GLU A 41 3.65 19.56 0.63
C GLU A 41 2.33 18.81 0.40
N LEU A 42 1.56 18.66 1.47
CA LEU A 42 0.25 18.02 1.41
C LEU A 42 -0.73 18.90 0.63
N LYS A 43 -1.54 18.28 -0.22
CA LYS A 43 -2.60 18.93 -0.96
C LYS A 43 -3.80 19.23 -0.06
N GLN A 44 -4.69 20.07 -0.53
CA GLN A 44 -5.93 20.39 0.19
C GLN A 44 -6.71 19.11 0.54
N GLY A 45 -7.18 19.01 1.77
CA GLY A 45 -7.90 17.85 2.28
C GLY A 45 -7.01 16.70 2.75
N GLN A 46 -5.70 16.76 2.51
CA GLN A 46 -4.75 15.76 3.00
C GLN A 46 -4.27 16.08 4.41
N SER A 47 -4.01 15.03 5.17
CA SER A 47 -3.35 15.12 6.47
C SER A 47 -2.30 14.03 6.60
N ARG A 48 -1.31 14.25 7.47
CA ARG A 48 -0.27 13.26 7.77
C ARG A 48 -0.44 12.78 9.20
N LEU A 49 -0.46 11.48 9.40
CA LEU A 49 -0.38 10.84 10.71
C LEU A 49 0.85 9.93 10.77
N PHE A 50 1.26 9.60 11.98
CA PHE A 50 2.31 8.63 12.24
C PHE A 50 1.71 7.51 13.09
N HIS A 51 1.70 6.31 12.52
CA HIS A 51 1.23 5.11 13.18
C HIS A 51 2.40 4.45 13.91
N GLU A 52 2.29 4.30 15.22
CA GLU A 52 3.29 3.61 16.03
C GLU A 52 3.16 2.10 15.88
N LEU A 53 4.15 1.47 15.29
CA LEU A 53 4.24 0.03 15.08
C LEU A 53 4.58 -0.71 16.39
N PRO A 54 4.33 -2.03 16.49
CA PRO A 54 4.73 -2.83 17.66
C PRO A 54 6.23 -2.78 17.95
N SER A 55 7.06 -2.47 16.96
CA SER A 55 8.49 -2.23 17.10
C SER A 55 8.86 -0.91 17.81
N GLY A 56 7.90 -0.03 18.09
CA GLY A 56 8.09 1.32 18.60
C GLY A 56 8.51 2.33 17.52
N MET A 57 8.66 1.91 16.26
CA MET A 57 8.93 2.80 15.13
C MET A 57 7.64 3.41 14.60
N ASN A 58 7.74 4.62 14.02
CA ASN A 58 6.60 5.32 13.45
C ASN A 58 6.56 5.16 11.93
N MET A 59 5.42 4.70 11.42
CA MET A 59 5.11 4.62 10.01
C MET A 59 4.27 5.83 9.59
N GLU A 60 4.73 6.59 8.60
CA GLU A 60 3.98 7.69 8.00
C GLU A 60 2.77 7.17 7.23
N VAL A 61 1.65 7.86 7.38
CA VAL A 61 0.45 7.65 6.56
C VAL A 61 -0.09 9.00 6.11
N ILE A 62 -0.23 9.21 4.80
CA ILE A 62 -0.97 10.35 4.25
C ILE A 62 -2.43 9.92 4.09
N VAL A 63 -3.32 10.72 4.65
CA VAL A 63 -4.76 10.44 4.72
C VAL A 63 -5.52 11.49 3.96
N GLN A 64 -6.47 11.07 3.14
CA GLN A 64 -7.49 11.93 2.56
C GLN A 64 -8.85 11.28 2.73
N LYS A 65 -9.74 11.97 3.48
CA LYS A 65 -11.07 11.48 3.79
C LYS A 65 -12.02 11.72 2.63
N ALA A 66 -13.00 10.83 2.49
CA ALA A 66 -14.06 10.95 1.49
C ALA A 66 -14.72 12.34 1.54
N VAL A 67 -14.90 12.92 0.38
CA VAL A 67 -15.76 14.10 0.24
C VAL A 67 -17.21 13.60 0.31
N LEU A 68 -17.87 13.92 1.41
CA LEU A 68 -19.28 13.59 1.59
C LEU A 68 -20.12 14.69 0.94
N ASP A 69 -20.81 14.41 -0.15
CA ASP A 69 -21.86 15.27 -0.64
C ASP A 69 -22.91 15.45 0.48
N LYS A 70 -23.23 16.69 0.77
CA LYS A 70 -24.35 17.03 1.65
C LYS A 70 -25.64 16.70 0.91
N ASP A 71 -26.07 15.44 0.97
CA ASP A 71 -27.36 15.05 0.43
C ASP A 71 -28.46 15.49 1.42
N PRO A 72 -29.48 16.24 0.99
CA PRO A 72 -30.55 16.75 1.86
C PRO A 72 -31.52 15.66 2.35
N ASP A 73 -31.39 14.41 1.92
CA ASP A 73 -32.28 13.32 2.31
C ASP A 73 -31.80 12.65 3.61
N GLU A 74 -32.09 13.31 4.76
CA GLU A 74 -31.88 12.79 6.10
C GLU A 74 -32.75 11.54 6.33
N GLY A 75 -32.21 10.35 6.10
CA GLY A 75 -32.93 9.12 6.50
C GLY A 75 -32.43 7.82 5.91
N LYS A 76 -31.60 7.81 4.89
CA LYS A 76 -30.98 6.58 4.38
C LYS A 76 -29.58 6.41 4.94
N GLU A 77 -29.34 5.34 5.70
CA GLU A 77 -27.96 4.91 6.01
C GLU A 77 -27.18 4.77 4.72
N ARG A 78 -26.31 5.74 4.43
CA ARG A 78 -25.45 5.72 3.26
C ARG A 78 -24.46 4.57 3.44
N ARG A 79 -24.49 3.62 2.53
CA ARG A 79 -23.55 2.49 2.51
C ARG A 79 -22.13 3.07 2.42
N GLN A 80 -21.35 2.93 3.47
CA GLN A 80 -20.00 3.45 3.51
C GLN A 80 -19.12 2.58 2.60
N ASN A 81 -18.43 3.22 1.65
CA ASN A 81 -17.44 2.54 0.82
C ASN A 81 -16.31 1.94 1.70
N PRO A 82 -15.71 0.81 1.30
CA PRO A 82 -14.55 0.28 2.01
C PRO A 82 -13.39 1.28 1.95
N PRO A 83 -12.60 1.45 3.03
CA PRO A 83 -11.40 2.26 2.97
C PRO A 83 -10.39 1.70 1.98
N LEU A 84 -9.62 2.60 1.33
CA LEU A 84 -8.55 2.24 0.42
C LEU A 84 -7.21 2.44 1.11
N VAL A 85 -6.36 1.41 1.12
CA VAL A 85 -4.99 1.48 1.66
C VAL A 85 -3.99 1.25 0.56
N PHE A 86 -3.10 2.22 0.35
CA PHE A 86 -2.15 2.25 -0.76
C PHE A 86 -0.74 1.95 -0.28
N VAL A 87 -0.08 1.00 -0.95
CA VAL A 87 1.27 0.52 -0.63
C VAL A 87 2.19 0.73 -1.83
N HIS A 88 3.20 1.57 -1.65
CA HIS A 88 4.14 1.96 -2.72
C HIS A 88 5.21 0.90 -3.01
N GLY A 89 5.88 1.04 -4.15
CA GLY A 89 7.03 0.24 -4.58
C GLY A 89 8.38 0.80 -4.11
N SER A 90 9.47 0.29 -4.68
CA SER A 90 10.82 0.82 -4.44
C SER A 90 10.94 2.27 -4.89
N TYR A 91 11.78 3.02 -4.20
CA TYR A 91 12.09 4.44 -4.46
C TYR A 91 10.96 5.43 -4.19
N HIS A 92 9.78 4.96 -3.78
CA HIS A 92 8.61 5.77 -3.50
C HIS A 92 8.29 5.85 -2.00
N ALA A 93 7.30 6.65 -1.68
CA ALA A 93 6.66 6.75 -0.38
C ALA A 93 5.17 7.12 -0.58
N ALA A 94 4.43 7.38 0.48
CA ALA A 94 3.01 7.74 0.42
C ALA A 94 2.68 8.87 -0.56
N TRP A 95 3.62 9.79 -0.79
CA TRP A 95 3.45 10.94 -1.68
C TRP A 95 3.06 10.56 -3.11
N CYS A 96 3.54 9.42 -3.63
CA CYS A 96 3.24 9.02 -5.02
C CYS A 96 1.75 8.77 -5.26
N TRP A 97 1.02 8.38 -4.24
CA TRP A 97 -0.42 8.22 -4.26
C TRP A 97 -1.15 9.53 -3.99
N ALA A 98 -0.56 10.37 -3.12
CA ALA A 98 -1.12 11.66 -2.71
C ALA A 98 -1.14 12.69 -3.84
N GLU A 99 -0.33 12.50 -4.90
CA GLU A 99 -0.32 13.38 -6.06
C GLU A 99 -1.66 13.41 -6.81
N HIS A 100 -2.23 12.24 -7.10
CA HIS A 100 -3.41 12.15 -7.95
C HIS A 100 -4.48 11.21 -7.41
N TRP A 101 -4.09 9.99 -6.97
CA TRP A 101 -5.09 8.96 -6.69
C TRP A 101 -5.82 9.18 -5.35
N LEU A 102 -5.18 9.73 -4.32
CA LEU A 102 -5.89 10.06 -3.09
C LEU A 102 -7.00 11.09 -3.32
N PRO A 103 -6.73 12.27 -3.96
CA PRO A 103 -7.80 13.22 -4.30
C PRO A 103 -8.90 12.58 -5.15
N PHE A 104 -8.54 11.86 -6.21
CA PHE A 104 -9.50 11.25 -7.11
C PHE A 104 -10.46 10.29 -6.39
N PHE A 105 -9.94 9.34 -5.60
CA PHE A 105 -10.79 8.38 -4.90
C PHE A 105 -11.55 9.01 -3.73
N SER A 106 -10.97 10.03 -3.07
CA SER A 106 -11.66 10.82 -2.05
C SER A 106 -12.88 11.53 -2.62
N ASP A 107 -12.77 12.13 -3.80
CA ASP A 107 -13.88 12.77 -4.51
C ASP A 107 -14.94 11.74 -4.96
N CYS A 108 -14.54 10.48 -5.18
CA CYS A 108 -15.45 9.36 -5.43
C CYS A 108 -16.07 8.75 -4.16
N GLY A 109 -15.84 9.35 -2.98
CA GLY A 109 -16.45 8.93 -1.72
C GLY A 109 -15.72 7.81 -0.98
N TYR A 110 -14.41 7.63 -1.21
CA TYR A 110 -13.57 6.65 -0.50
C TYR A 110 -12.65 7.33 0.52
N ASP A 111 -12.57 6.79 1.72
CA ASP A 111 -11.50 7.12 2.67
C ASP A 111 -10.19 6.51 2.19
N CYS A 112 -9.16 7.35 1.98
CA CYS A 112 -7.87 6.95 1.41
C CYS A 112 -6.73 7.08 2.42
N TYR A 113 -5.87 6.05 2.47
CA TYR A 113 -4.72 5.98 3.37
C TYR A 113 -3.50 5.49 2.59
N ALA A 114 -2.51 6.33 2.37
CA ALA A 114 -1.25 5.94 1.73
C ALA A 114 -0.16 5.79 2.78
N VAL A 115 0.39 4.58 2.91
CA VAL A 115 1.46 4.29 3.87
C VAL A 115 2.82 4.52 3.23
N SER A 116 3.77 5.08 4.00
CA SER A 116 5.20 5.00 3.67
C SER A 116 5.81 3.86 4.46
N LEU A 117 6.35 2.87 3.78
CA LEU A 117 7.05 1.75 4.42
C LEU A 117 8.25 2.25 5.23
N LEU A 118 8.69 1.50 6.23
CA LEU A 118 9.85 1.87 7.03
C LEU A 118 11.07 2.16 6.14
N GLY A 119 11.88 3.15 6.51
CA GLY A 119 13.02 3.62 5.73
C GLY A 119 12.66 4.46 4.50
N GLN A 120 11.37 4.71 4.24
CA GLN A 120 10.87 5.51 3.13
C GLN A 120 10.06 6.71 3.64
N GLY A 121 10.04 7.78 2.85
CA GLY A 121 9.30 8.99 3.20
C GLY A 121 9.65 9.53 4.59
N GLU A 122 8.64 9.91 5.34
CA GLU A 122 8.78 10.41 6.72
C GLU A 122 8.68 9.29 7.79
N SER A 123 8.64 8.01 7.38
CA SER A 123 8.68 6.87 8.31
C SER A 123 10.03 6.73 9.01
N ASP A 124 10.06 6.09 10.18
CA ASP A 124 11.32 5.75 10.84
C ASP A 124 12.13 4.76 10.00
N ALA A 125 13.45 4.78 10.16
CA ALA A 125 14.35 3.84 9.51
C ALA A 125 14.82 2.79 10.53
N PRO A 126 14.64 1.48 10.26
CA PRO A 126 15.16 0.45 11.14
C PRO A 126 16.69 0.44 11.13
N ALA A 127 17.28 -0.11 12.18
CA ALA A 127 18.71 -0.38 12.21
C ALA A 127 19.03 -1.51 11.21
N GLY A 128 19.97 -1.26 10.30
CA GLY A 128 20.38 -2.27 9.31
C GLY A 128 20.57 -1.70 7.91
N SER A 129 20.79 -2.60 6.94
CA SER A 129 21.07 -2.23 5.55
C SER A 129 19.82 -2.20 4.65
N VAL A 130 18.69 -2.73 5.14
CA VAL A 130 17.41 -2.82 4.41
C VAL A 130 16.24 -2.53 5.34
N ALA A 131 15.13 -2.08 4.78
CA ALA A 131 13.94 -1.69 5.53
C ALA A 131 13.19 -2.88 6.15
N GLY A 132 13.21 -4.04 5.49
CA GLY A 132 12.52 -5.21 6.02
C GLY A 132 12.50 -6.42 5.10
N THR A 133 11.53 -7.29 5.34
CA THR A 133 11.17 -8.48 4.56
C THR A 133 9.72 -8.39 4.10
N LEU A 134 9.26 -9.29 3.25
CA LEU A 134 7.82 -9.37 2.89
C LEU A 134 6.94 -9.52 4.15
N GLN A 135 7.39 -10.35 5.09
CA GLN A 135 6.68 -10.60 6.33
C GLN A 135 6.58 -9.35 7.21
N THR A 136 7.69 -8.63 7.43
CA THR A 136 7.69 -7.43 8.29
C THR A 136 6.85 -6.32 7.67
N HIS A 137 7.01 -6.03 6.38
CA HIS A 137 6.19 -5.01 5.72
C HIS A 137 4.70 -5.36 5.68
N ALA A 138 4.35 -6.61 5.40
CA ALA A 138 2.96 -7.05 5.44
C ALA A 138 2.39 -7.02 6.87
N GLY A 139 3.20 -7.34 7.87
CA GLY A 139 2.85 -7.25 9.28
C GLY A 139 2.59 -5.82 9.74
N ASP A 140 3.43 -4.86 9.32
CA ASP A 140 3.25 -3.43 9.63
C ASP A 140 1.94 -2.89 9.04
N ILE A 141 1.61 -3.30 7.80
CA ILE A 141 0.33 -2.97 7.16
C ILE A 141 -0.83 -3.62 7.90
N ALA A 142 -0.69 -4.87 8.35
CA ALA A 142 -1.72 -5.59 9.09
C ALA A 142 -1.99 -4.93 10.45
N ASP A 143 -0.95 -4.49 11.17
CA ASP A 143 -1.08 -3.76 12.42
C ASP A 143 -1.80 -2.42 12.22
N PHE A 144 -1.44 -1.66 11.17
CA PHE A 144 -2.13 -0.43 10.80
C PHE A 144 -3.63 -0.68 10.53
N ILE A 145 -3.97 -1.66 9.71
CA ILE A 145 -5.36 -1.99 9.39
C ILE A 145 -6.13 -2.37 10.64
N HIS A 146 -5.52 -3.21 11.48
CA HIS A 146 -6.15 -3.72 12.71
C HIS A 146 -6.47 -2.61 13.71
N ARG A 147 -5.57 -1.63 13.85
CA ARG A 147 -5.67 -0.60 14.90
C ARG A 147 -6.35 0.68 14.44
N GLU A 148 -6.27 1.01 13.16
CA GLU A 148 -6.74 2.30 12.65
C GLU A 148 -8.04 2.21 11.84
N LEU A 149 -8.36 1.05 11.25
CA LEU A 149 -9.52 0.91 10.40
C LEU A 149 -10.65 0.12 11.08
N ARG A 150 -11.89 0.58 10.87
CA ARG A 150 -13.09 -0.03 11.47
C ARG A 150 -13.73 -1.09 10.58
N SER A 151 -13.42 -1.10 9.30
CA SER A 151 -13.97 -2.02 8.30
C SER A 151 -12.87 -2.58 7.40
N PRO A 152 -13.07 -3.78 6.82
CA PRO A 152 -12.09 -4.38 5.92
C PRO A 152 -11.80 -3.47 4.73
N PRO A 153 -10.54 -3.08 4.48
CA PRO A 153 -10.17 -2.21 3.37
C PRO A 153 -10.03 -2.97 2.06
N VAL A 154 -9.87 -2.21 0.97
CA VAL A 154 -9.22 -2.68 -0.26
C VAL A 154 -7.76 -2.25 -0.20
N LEU A 155 -6.82 -3.19 -0.40
CA LEU A 155 -5.39 -2.89 -0.53
C LEU A 155 -5.02 -2.64 -1.98
N LEU A 156 -4.30 -1.55 -2.24
CA LEU A 156 -3.76 -1.23 -3.57
C LEU A 156 -2.23 -1.18 -3.49
N GLY A 157 -1.53 -2.03 -4.25
CA GLY A 157 -0.06 -2.11 -4.19
C GLY A 157 0.59 -1.97 -5.54
N HIS A 158 1.60 -1.10 -5.60
CA HIS A 158 2.39 -0.83 -6.78
C HIS A 158 3.74 -1.57 -6.73
N SER A 159 4.13 -2.20 -7.83
CA SER A 159 5.46 -2.82 -7.97
C SER A 159 5.77 -3.80 -6.83
N PHE A 160 6.82 -3.60 -6.03
CA PHE A 160 7.09 -4.40 -4.82
C PHE A 160 6.01 -4.26 -3.74
N GLY A 161 5.30 -3.13 -3.68
CA GLY A 161 4.12 -2.98 -2.81
C GLY A 161 3.03 -3.99 -3.17
N GLY A 162 2.87 -4.28 -4.46
CA GLY A 162 1.99 -5.35 -4.93
C GLY A 162 2.46 -6.74 -4.46
N LEU A 163 3.76 -7.02 -4.45
CA LEU A 163 4.30 -8.27 -3.93
C LEU A 163 4.09 -8.41 -2.40
N ILE A 164 4.19 -7.30 -1.65
CA ILE A 164 3.86 -7.26 -0.22
C ILE A 164 2.38 -7.61 0.00
N ILE A 165 1.48 -7.05 -0.82
CA ILE A 165 0.04 -7.38 -0.76
C ILE A 165 -0.21 -8.85 -1.12
N GLN A 166 0.49 -9.41 -2.10
CA GLN A 166 0.40 -10.83 -2.44
C GLN A 166 0.78 -11.70 -1.23
N TYR A 167 1.85 -11.35 -0.52
CA TYR A 167 2.23 -12.03 0.72
C TYR A 167 1.14 -11.87 1.81
N TYR A 168 0.61 -10.67 2.00
CA TYR A 168 -0.50 -10.41 2.93
C TYR A 168 -1.69 -11.32 2.65
N VAL A 169 -2.17 -11.34 1.40
CA VAL A 169 -3.31 -12.16 0.95
C VAL A 169 -3.09 -13.66 1.20
N ALA A 170 -1.86 -14.14 0.98
CA ALA A 170 -1.51 -15.55 1.23
C ALA A 170 -1.61 -15.93 2.72
N ASN A 171 -1.55 -14.96 3.62
CA ASN A 171 -1.50 -15.20 5.06
C ASN A 171 -2.79 -14.83 5.82
N ILE A 172 -3.82 -14.28 5.18
CA ILE A 172 -5.10 -13.90 5.84
C ILE A 172 -5.77 -15.07 6.61
N LYS A 173 -5.65 -16.30 6.10
CA LYS A 173 -6.29 -17.50 6.69
C LYS A 173 -5.30 -18.58 7.08
N ASN A 174 -4.02 -18.26 7.14
CA ASN A 174 -2.99 -19.24 7.43
C ASN A 174 -2.95 -19.54 8.93
N LYS A 175 -3.50 -20.70 9.34
CA LYS A 175 -3.53 -21.14 10.74
C LYS A 175 -2.13 -21.37 11.35
N GLN A 176 -1.10 -21.64 10.52
CA GLN A 176 0.28 -21.80 10.98
C GLN A 176 0.92 -20.47 11.40
N VAL A 177 0.40 -19.34 10.90
CA VAL A 177 0.82 -17.99 11.31
C VAL A 177 0.18 -17.60 12.64
N LEU A 178 -0.84 -18.33 13.12
CA LEU A 178 -1.42 -18.13 14.46
C LEU A 178 -0.46 -18.44 15.61
N GLU A 179 0.64 -19.17 15.34
CA GLU A 179 1.75 -19.34 16.30
C GLU A 179 2.74 -18.15 16.26
N MET A 180 2.68 -17.32 15.21
CA MET A 180 3.38 -16.05 15.12
C MET A 180 2.38 -14.94 15.44
N GLU A 181 2.68 -14.06 16.36
CA GLU A 181 1.81 -13.01 16.94
C GLU A 181 1.12 -12.05 15.94
N THR A 182 1.35 -12.20 14.63
CA THR A 182 0.82 -11.31 13.58
C THR A 182 -0.51 -11.83 13.06
N VAL A 183 -1.59 -11.10 13.35
CA VAL A 183 -2.91 -11.34 12.75
C VAL A 183 -3.08 -10.50 11.49
N TYR A 184 -3.43 -11.14 10.37
CA TYR A 184 -3.74 -10.47 9.11
C TYR A 184 -5.26 -10.23 9.00
N PRO A 185 -5.76 -8.99 9.19
CA PRO A 185 -7.18 -8.66 9.03
C PRO A 185 -7.73 -9.04 7.65
N ASN A 186 -9.03 -9.35 7.61
CA ASN A 186 -9.72 -9.58 6.34
C ASN A 186 -9.72 -8.32 5.47
N LEU A 187 -9.76 -8.53 4.17
CA LEU A 187 -9.84 -7.47 3.15
C LEU A 187 -11.16 -7.57 2.38
N THR A 188 -11.68 -6.46 1.92
CA THR A 188 -12.77 -6.41 0.93
C THR A 188 -12.28 -6.82 -0.44
N GLY A 189 -11.03 -6.50 -0.78
CA GLY A 189 -10.39 -6.86 -2.03
C GLY A 189 -8.94 -6.39 -2.09
N ALA A 190 -8.27 -6.69 -3.20
CA ALA A 190 -6.91 -6.21 -3.46
C ALA A 190 -6.73 -5.83 -4.94
N VAL A 191 -5.88 -4.83 -5.19
CA VAL A 191 -5.49 -4.35 -6.51
C VAL A 191 -3.98 -4.39 -6.63
N LEU A 192 -3.47 -5.10 -7.61
CA LEU A 192 -2.05 -5.21 -7.93
C LEU A 192 -1.75 -4.34 -9.14
N VAL A 193 -1.05 -3.21 -8.93
CA VAL A 193 -0.73 -2.21 -9.96
C VAL A 193 0.71 -2.37 -10.40
N CYS A 194 0.96 -2.72 -11.67
CA CYS A 194 2.32 -2.95 -12.20
C CYS A 194 3.18 -3.79 -11.25
N SER A 195 2.54 -4.78 -10.62
CA SER A 195 3.10 -5.54 -9.50
C SER A 195 4.18 -6.51 -9.96
N VAL A 196 5.25 -6.63 -9.18
CA VAL A 196 6.19 -7.74 -9.29
C VAL A 196 5.42 -9.06 -9.21
N PRO A 197 5.67 -10.04 -10.13
CA PRO A 197 4.98 -11.31 -10.13
C PRO A 197 5.20 -12.14 -8.85
N PRO A 198 4.33 -13.11 -8.55
CA PRO A 198 4.45 -13.96 -7.36
C PRO A 198 5.74 -14.78 -7.31
N SER A 199 6.37 -15.07 -8.46
CA SER A 199 7.71 -15.70 -8.55
C SER A 199 8.86 -14.73 -8.28
N GLY A 200 8.57 -13.43 -8.16
CA GLY A 200 9.55 -12.36 -8.00
C GLY A 200 10.08 -11.82 -9.33
N ASN A 201 11.15 -11.04 -9.23
CA ASN A 201 11.73 -10.36 -10.39
C ASN A 201 12.78 -11.21 -11.15
N SER A 202 13.19 -12.37 -10.64
CA SER A 202 14.23 -13.20 -11.26
C SER A 202 13.84 -13.65 -12.67
N GLY A 203 12.59 -14.07 -12.86
CA GLY A 203 12.06 -14.48 -14.18
C GLY A 203 12.04 -13.32 -15.18
N LEU A 204 11.68 -12.10 -14.73
CA LEU A 204 11.73 -10.90 -15.55
C LEU A 204 13.16 -10.58 -16.01
N VAL A 205 14.13 -10.60 -15.08
CA VAL A 205 15.55 -10.34 -15.38
C VAL A 205 16.10 -11.33 -16.38
N TRP A 206 15.88 -12.64 -16.18
CA TRP A 206 16.34 -13.68 -17.11
C TRP A 206 15.69 -13.51 -18.48
N ARG A 207 14.37 -13.29 -18.55
CA ARG A 207 13.67 -13.08 -19.82
C ARG A 207 14.25 -11.88 -20.59
N TYR A 208 14.47 -10.75 -19.91
CA TYR A 208 15.06 -9.57 -20.53
C TYR A 208 16.49 -9.80 -21.03
N LEU A 209 17.31 -10.51 -20.26
CA LEU A 209 18.67 -10.85 -20.68
C LEU A 209 18.70 -11.61 -22.01
N PHE A 210 17.76 -12.55 -22.21
CA PHE A 210 17.74 -13.36 -23.44
C PHE A 210 16.95 -12.73 -24.58
N THR A 211 15.89 -11.99 -24.31
CA THR A 211 15.02 -11.44 -25.37
C THR A 211 15.29 -9.98 -25.71
N LYS A 212 15.74 -9.19 -24.74
CA LYS A 212 15.95 -7.75 -24.83
C LYS A 212 17.21 -7.30 -24.06
N PRO A 213 18.42 -7.73 -24.45
CA PRO A 213 19.66 -7.52 -23.66
C PRO A 213 19.98 -6.04 -23.41
N ILE A 214 19.69 -5.15 -24.38
CA ILE A 214 19.88 -3.70 -24.22
C ILE A 214 18.90 -3.17 -23.14
N ALA A 215 17.65 -3.57 -23.17
CA ALA A 215 16.67 -3.20 -22.16
C ALA A 215 17.04 -3.74 -20.78
N ALA A 216 17.50 -5.00 -20.69
CA ALA A 216 18.01 -5.59 -19.45
C ALA A 216 19.17 -4.77 -18.86
N PHE A 217 20.13 -4.35 -19.68
CA PHE A 217 21.23 -3.51 -19.23
C PHE A 217 20.75 -2.14 -18.74
N LYS A 218 19.84 -1.50 -19.48
CA LYS A 218 19.27 -0.20 -19.09
C LYS A 218 18.50 -0.28 -17.77
N VAL A 219 17.59 -1.26 -17.62
CA VAL A 219 16.83 -1.49 -16.37
C VAL A 219 17.77 -1.74 -15.19
N THR A 220 18.76 -2.63 -15.38
CA THR A 220 19.71 -2.94 -14.31
C THR A 220 20.53 -1.70 -13.94
N ARG A 221 21.03 -0.94 -14.91
CA ARG A 221 21.75 0.31 -14.65
C ARG A 221 20.85 1.34 -13.99
N SER A 222 19.63 1.48 -14.44
CA SER A 222 18.65 2.42 -13.86
C SER A 222 18.36 2.10 -12.40
N LEU A 223 17.94 0.88 -12.11
CA LEU A 223 17.45 0.49 -10.80
C LEU A 223 18.57 0.09 -9.84
N ALA A 224 19.44 -0.87 -10.21
CA ALA A 224 20.47 -1.37 -9.29
C ALA A 224 21.58 -0.34 -9.02
N ALA A 225 22.01 0.40 -10.05
CA ALA A 225 22.98 1.49 -9.90
C ALA A 225 22.32 2.84 -9.57
N LYS A 226 20.99 2.91 -9.46
CA LYS A 226 20.22 4.14 -9.21
C LYS A 226 20.52 5.26 -10.22
N ALA A 227 20.92 4.92 -11.45
CA ALA A 227 21.32 5.93 -12.44
C ALA A 227 20.13 6.81 -12.88
N PHE A 228 18.88 6.37 -12.67
CA PHE A 228 17.70 7.20 -12.88
C PHE A 228 17.72 8.47 -12.02
N GLN A 229 18.38 8.46 -10.86
CA GLN A 229 18.44 9.63 -9.95
C GLN A 229 19.24 10.82 -10.50
N THR A 230 20.08 10.59 -11.51
CA THR A 230 20.94 11.60 -12.10
C THR A 230 20.79 11.77 -13.62
N SER A 231 19.96 10.93 -14.25
CA SER A 231 19.70 10.95 -15.69
C SER A 231 18.21 11.09 -15.97
N LEU A 232 17.78 12.27 -16.39
CA LEU A 232 16.38 12.56 -16.75
C LEU A 232 15.85 11.61 -17.83
N PRO A 233 16.58 11.40 -18.97
CA PRO A 233 16.10 10.47 -20.00
C PRO A 233 15.92 9.05 -19.47
N LEU A 234 16.83 8.58 -18.61
CA LEU A 234 16.73 7.23 -18.03
C LEU A 234 15.63 7.14 -17.00
N CYS A 235 15.39 8.19 -16.21
CA CYS A 235 14.27 8.26 -15.27
C CYS A 235 12.95 8.16 -16.02
N ARG A 236 12.76 8.95 -17.08
CA ARG A 236 11.56 8.88 -17.92
C ARG A 236 11.37 7.49 -18.52
N GLU A 237 12.39 6.96 -19.23
CA GLU A 237 12.31 5.64 -19.88
C GLU A 237 11.98 4.52 -18.88
N THR A 238 12.42 4.65 -17.63
CA THR A 238 12.23 3.61 -16.62
C THR A 238 10.83 3.61 -16.01
N PHE A 239 10.29 4.81 -15.70
CA PHE A 239 9.10 4.93 -14.87
C PHE A 239 7.89 5.54 -15.57
N PHE A 240 8.09 6.38 -16.58
CA PHE A 240 7.05 7.22 -17.16
C PHE A 240 6.89 7.00 -18.66
N SER A 241 5.73 7.37 -19.18
CA SER A 241 5.48 7.39 -20.62
C SER A 241 6.36 8.44 -21.32
N ALA A 242 6.62 8.22 -22.61
CA ALA A 242 7.46 9.10 -23.42
C ALA A 242 6.90 10.54 -23.53
N THR A 243 5.60 10.71 -23.33
CA THR A 243 4.89 11.99 -23.39
C THR A 243 4.91 12.79 -22.10
N MET A 244 5.49 12.22 -21.02
CA MET A 244 5.58 12.89 -19.73
C MET A 244 6.45 14.14 -19.82
N GLU A 245 5.99 15.27 -19.26
CA GLU A 245 6.72 16.54 -19.28
C GLU A 245 8.01 16.49 -18.45
N ASP A 246 9.09 17.12 -18.94
CA ASP A 246 10.40 17.14 -18.29
C ASP A 246 10.35 17.66 -16.86
N GLN A 247 9.57 18.72 -16.61
CA GLN A 247 9.46 19.33 -15.29
C GLN A 247 8.85 18.39 -14.27
N LEU A 248 7.83 17.60 -14.67
CA LEU A 248 7.20 16.60 -13.79
C LEU A 248 8.15 15.43 -13.54
N VAL A 249 8.85 14.95 -14.58
CA VAL A 249 9.87 13.90 -14.42
C VAL A 249 10.97 14.34 -13.46
N LEU A 250 11.49 15.56 -13.59
CA LEU A 250 12.49 16.12 -12.68
C LEU A 250 11.98 16.20 -11.23
N ARG A 251 10.76 16.66 -11.04
CA ARG A 251 10.14 16.75 -9.72
C ARG A 251 9.99 15.36 -9.07
N TYR A 252 9.49 14.39 -9.81
CA TYR A 252 9.33 13.03 -9.29
C TYR A 252 10.68 12.32 -9.10
N GLN A 253 11.63 12.55 -9.97
CA GLN A 253 13.02 12.07 -9.82
C GLN A 253 13.63 12.54 -8.49
N GLU A 254 13.47 13.81 -8.13
CA GLU A 254 13.98 14.34 -6.86
C GLU A 254 13.22 13.75 -5.65
N LEU A 255 11.89 13.65 -5.73
CA LEU A 255 11.09 12.99 -4.67
C LEU A 255 11.49 11.53 -4.48
N MET A 256 11.68 10.76 -5.56
CA MET A 256 12.14 9.36 -5.48
C MET A 256 13.55 9.25 -4.86
N LYS A 257 14.44 10.17 -5.20
CA LYS A 257 15.80 10.20 -4.66
C LYS A 257 15.79 10.43 -3.16
N GLU A 258 15.00 11.37 -2.68
CA GLU A 258 14.95 11.78 -1.28
C GLU A 258 14.07 10.86 -0.41
N SER A 259 13.05 10.22 -0.99
CA SER A 259 12.13 9.32 -0.26
C SER A 259 12.79 8.03 0.18
N SER A 260 13.70 7.48 -0.64
CA SER A 260 14.21 6.13 -0.44
C SER A 260 15.58 6.15 0.23
N ARG A 261 15.57 6.18 1.56
CA ARG A 261 16.79 6.26 2.39
C ARG A 261 17.51 4.91 2.50
N MET A 262 16.79 3.81 2.29
CA MET A 262 17.36 2.45 2.27
C MET A 262 16.57 1.52 1.34
N PRO A 263 17.17 0.42 0.84
CA PRO A 263 16.45 -0.59 0.09
C PRO A 263 15.30 -1.21 0.89
N LEU A 264 14.18 -1.51 0.23
CA LEU A 264 13.04 -2.19 0.88
C LEU A 264 13.43 -3.59 1.34
N PHE A 265 14.22 -4.32 0.50
CA PHE A 265 14.56 -5.72 0.70
C PHE A 265 16.05 -6.01 0.44
N ASP A 266 16.57 -7.01 1.12
CA ASP A 266 17.69 -7.81 0.63
C ASP A 266 17.17 -8.76 -0.48
N LEU A 267 17.51 -8.48 -1.73
CA LEU A 267 17.00 -9.22 -2.88
C LEU A 267 17.38 -10.70 -2.86
N ARG A 268 18.50 -11.09 -2.23
CA ARG A 268 18.89 -12.50 -2.12
C ARG A 268 17.96 -13.24 -1.16
N LYS A 269 17.67 -12.64 0.00
CA LYS A 269 16.74 -13.20 0.98
C LYS A 269 15.30 -13.18 0.45
N LEU A 270 14.92 -12.12 -0.26
CA LEU A 270 13.62 -12.05 -0.93
C LEU A 270 13.46 -13.21 -1.91
N ASN A 271 14.41 -13.41 -2.84
CA ASN A 271 14.36 -14.50 -3.83
C ASN A 271 14.30 -15.89 -3.19
N ALA A 272 14.96 -16.07 -2.03
CA ALA A 272 14.90 -17.33 -1.28
C ALA A 272 13.52 -17.58 -0.62
N SER A 273 12.70 -16.55 -0.42
CA SER A 273 11.36 -16.65 0.16
C SER A 273 10.24 -16.75 -0.89
N LEU A 274 10.58 -16.72 -2.17
CA LEU A 274 9.64 -16.81 -3.28
C LEU A 274 9.62 -18.24 -3.90
N PRO A 275 8.53 -18.61 -4.58
CA PRO A 275 7.33 -17.83 -4.88
C PRO A 275 6.43 -17.59 -3.66
N VAL A 276 5.59 -16.57 -3.74
CA VAL A 276 4.53 -16.34 -2.74
C VAL A 276 3.65 -17.59 -2.66
N PRO A 277 3.22 -18.01 -1.45
CA PRO A 277 2.32 -19.17 -1.32
C PRO A 277 1.02 -18.98 -2.09
N SER A 278 0.57 -20.05 -2.76
CA SER A 278 -0.69 -20.02 -3.49
C SER A 278 -1.89 -19.89 -2.54
N VAL A 279 -2.89 -19.14 -2.99
CA VAL A 279 -4.17 -19.01 -2.28
C VAL A 279 -5.29 -19.70 -3.07
N PRO A 280 -6.34 -20.21 -2.41
CA PRO A 280 -7.49 -20.73 -3.12
C PRO A 280 -8.07 -19.66 -4.08
N LYS A 281 -8.35 -20.05 -5.31
CA LYS A 281 -9.02 -19.17 -6.29
C LYS A 281 -10.32 -18.68 -5.67
N SER A 282 -10.66 -17.43 -5.88
CA SER A 282 -11.85 -16.75 -5.30
C SER A 282 -11.82 -16.52 -3.77
N SER A 283 -10.70 -16.76 -3.08
CA SER A 283 -10.60 -16.47 -1.64
C SER A 283 -10.71 -14.96 -1.33
N ILE A 284 -10.35 -14.12 -2.29
CA ILE A 284 -10.43 -12.66 -2.24
C ILE A 284 -10.76 -12.10 -3.63
N LYS A 285 -11.52 -11.00 -3.68
CA LYS A 285 -11.71 -10.23 -4.92
C LYS A 285 -10.40 -9.54 -5.28
N LEU A 286 -9.89 -9.75 -6.49
CA LEU A 286 -8.58 -9.26 -6.89
C LEU A 286 -8.61 -8.69 -8.31
N LEU A 287 -8.04 -7.49 -8.48
CA LEU A 287 -7.75 -6.86 -9.76
C LEU A 287 -6.25 -6.88 -10.01
N VAL A 288 -5.83 -7.35 -11.18
CA VAL A 288 -4.44 -7.29 -11.65
C VAL A 288 -4.37 -6.29 -12.79
N LEU A 289 -3.64 -5.20 -12.58
CA LEU A 289 -3.54 -4.06 -13.48
C LEU A 289 -2.10 -3.83 -13.87
N GLY A 290 -1.80 -3.76 -15.17
CA GLY A 290 -0.48 -3.46 -15.71
C GLY A 290 -0.54 -2.33 -16.72
N ALA A 291 0.62 -1.85 -17.12
CA ALA A 291 0.80 -0.78 -18.09
C ALA A 291 1.45 -1.33 -19.36
N LYS A 292 1.00 -0.88 -20.52
CA LYS A 292 1.51 -1.35 -21.82
C LYS A 292 2.96 -0.95 -22.05
N ASP A 293 3.32 0.25 -21.59
CA ASP A 293 4.63 0.85 -21.77
C ASP A 293 5.53 0.63 -20.53
N ASP A 294 5.17 -0.33 -19.66
CA ASP A 294 5.95 -0.69 -18.47
C ASP A 294 7.29 -1.30 -18.87
N PHE A 295 8.38 -0.60 -18.50
CA PHE A 295 9.74 -1.02 -18.79
C PHE A 295 10.32 -1.96 -17.72
N ILE A 296 9.65 -2.12 -16.58
CA ILE A 296 10.10 -2.92 -15.43
C ILE A 296 9.36 -4.26 -15.39
N VAL A 297 8.02 -4.22 -15.41
CA VAL A 297 7.16 -5.41 -15.39
C VAL A 297 6.45 -5.56 -16.73
N ASP A 298 6.97 -6.44 -17.56
CA ASP A 298 6.42 -6.66 -18.90
C ASP A 298 5.06 -7.39 -18.88
N THR A 299 4.43 -7.44 -20.05
CA THR A 299 3.13 -8.10 -20.23
C THR A 299 3.14 -9.57 -19.77
N GLU A 300 4.29 -10.28 -19.88
CA GLU A 300 4.37 -11.67 -19.42
C GLU A 300 4.36 -11.76 -17.89
N GLY A 301 5.02 -10.84 -17.18
CA GLY A 301 4.94 -10.75 -15.72
C GLY A 301 3.52 -10.40 -15.24
N LEU A 302 2.83 -9.53 -15.97
CA LEU A 302 1.42 -9.22 -15.74
C LEU A 302 0.55 -10.48 -15.92
N ASN A 303 0.75 -11.23 -17.01
CA ASN A 303 0.01 -12.45 -17.31
C ASN A 303 0.32 -13.57 -16.31
N GLU A 304 1.57 -13.69 -15.85
CA GLU A 304 1.96 -14.62 -14.78
C GLU A 304 1.12 -14.37 -13.52
N THR A 305 1.03 -13.12 -13.10
CA THR A 305 0.24 -12.73 -11.92
C THR A 305 -1.25 -13.06 -12.12
N GLY A 306 -1.81 -12.76 -13.29
CA GLY A 306 -3.19 -13.10 -13.62
C GLY A 306 -3.45 -14.61 -13.56
N ARG A 307 -2.57 -15.42 -14.17
CA ARG A 307 -2.66 -16.89 -14.13
C ARG A 307 -2.57 -17.44 -12.70
N PHE A 308 -1.66 -16.92 -11.90
CA PHE A 308 -1.47 -17.34 -10.52
C PHE A 308 -2.75 -17.18 -9.68
N TYR A 309 -3.44 -16.07 -9.82
CA TYR A 309 -4.69 -15.80 -9.09
C TYR A 309 -5.95 -16.27 -9.82
N GLY A 310 -5.85 -16.71 -11.05
CA GLY A 310 -7.00 -17.14 -11.87
C GLY A 310 -7.92 -15.99 -12.27
N VAL A 311 -7.35 -14.80 -12.48
CA VAL A 311 -8.07 -13.60 -12.95
C VAL A 311 -7.50 -13.12 -14.29
N SER A 312 -8.34 -12.51 -15.10
CA SER A 312 -7.89 -11.86 -16.34
C SER A 312 -7.25 -10.52 -15.98
N PRO A 313 -5.96 -10.31 -16.29
CA PRO A 313 -5.32 -9.03 -16.02
C PRO A 313 -5.79 -7.96 -17.01
N VAL A 314 -5.81 -6.71 -16.57
CA VAL A 314 -6.07 -5.54 -17.41
C VAL A 314 -4.75 -4.86 -17.74
N CYS A 315 -4.45 -4.66 -19.02
CA CYS A 315 -3.28 -3.91 -19.48
C CYS A 315 -3.73 -2.54 -20.00
N VAL A 316 -3.29 -1.46 -19.37
CA VAL A 316 -3.64 -0.08 -19.71
C VAL A 316 -2.68 0.45 -20.77
N GLU A 317 -3.19 0.97 -21.87
CA GLU A 317 -2.38 1.54 -22.95
C GLU A 317 -2.03 3.01 -22.71
N GLY A 318 -0.83 3.40 -23.12
CA GLY A 318 -0.32 4.78 -23.06
C GLY A 318 -0.07 5.25 -21.61
N VAL A 319 0.33 4.34 -20.75
CA VAL A 319 0.88 4.58 -19.41
C VAL A 319 2.08 3.67 -19.18
N ALA A 320 2.99 4.08 -18.33
CA ALA A 320 4.18 3.34 -17.98
C ALA A 320 4.12 2.78 -16.54
N HIS A 321 5.29 2.38 -15.97
CA HIS A 321 5.38 1.69 -14.70
C HIS A 321 4.73 2.45 -13.54
N ASP A 322 5.05 3.74 -13.40
CA ASP A 322 4.51 4.60 -12.34
C ASP A 322 3.14 5.16 -12.73
N MET A 323 2.20 4.25 -13.01
CA MET A 323 0.85 4.55 -13.52
C MET A 323 0.16 5.66 -12.73
N MET A 324 0.32 5.72 -11.40
CA MET A 324 -0.30 6.70 -10.53
C MET A 324 0.28 8.11 -10.65
N LEU A 325 1.46 8.25 -11.28
CA LEU A 325 2.17 9.51 -11.50
C LEU A 325 2.25 9.91 -12.97
N ASP A 326 1.90 8.99 -13.89
CA ASP A 326 1.96 9.22 -15.34
C ASP A 326 0.99 10.32 -15.78
N CYS A 327 1.27 10.98 -16.90
CA CYS A 327 0.39 12.02 -17.45
C CYS A 327 -1.00 11.54 -17.85
N SER A 328 -1.22 10.23 -17.95
CA SER A 328 -2.51 9.58 -18.20
C SER A 328 -2.97 8.72 -17.01
N TRP A 329 -2.62 9.12 -15.78
CA TRP A 329 -2.92 8.39 -14.54
C TRP A 329 -4.41 8.08 -14.36
N GLU A 330 -5.31 8.91 -14.89
CA GLU A 330 -6.76 8.72 -14.82
C GLU A 330 -7.22 7.41 -15.45
N LYS A 331 -6.50 6.91 -16.46
CA LYS A 331 -6.85 5.64 -17.11
C LYS A 331 -6.82 4.48 -16.12
N GLY A 332 -5.74 4.38 -15.34
CA GLY A 332 -5.62 3.39 -14.29
C GLY A 332 -6.62 3.58 -13.16
N ALA A 333 -6.77 4.82 -12.69
CA ALA A 333 -7.72 5.17 -11.64
C ALA A 333 -9.18 4.81 -12.01
N ASN A 334 -9.61 5.08 -13.25
CA ASN A 334 -10.95 4.75 -13.74
C ASN A 334 -11.20 3.24 -13.86
N VAL A 335 -10.19 2.44 -14.25
CA VAL A 335 -10.29 0.97 -14.25
C VAL A 335 -10.51 0.47 -12.82
N ILE A 336 -9.76 0.98 -11.86
CA ILE A 336 -9.90 0.61 -10.45
C ILE A 336 -11.27 1.04 -9.91
N LEU A 337 -11.71 2.26 -10.20
CA LEU A 337 -13.03 2.76 -9.78
C LEU A 337 -14.17 1.90 -10.32
N SER A 338 -14.11 1.53 -11.59
CA SER A 338 -15.10 0.62 -12.23
C SER A 338 -15.14 -0.74 -11.51
N TRP A 339 -13.97 -1.29 -11.16
CA TRP A 339 -13.88 -2.54 -10.42
C TRP A 339 -14.41 -2.41 -8.99
N LEU A 340 -14.11 -1.31 -8.27
CA LEU A 340 -14.61 -1.02 -6.93
C LEU A 340 -16.16 -0.94 -6.91
N ASN A 341 -16.77 -0.29 -7.90
CA ASN A 341 -18.22 -0.21 -8.03
C ASN A 341 -18.84 -1.61 -8.18
N GLY A 342 -18.21 -2.50 -8.95
CA GLY A 342 -18.64 -3.90 -9.11
C GLY A 342 -18.54 -4.74 -7.83
N LEU A 343 -17.69 -4.37 -6.86
CA LEU A 343 -17.65 -5.02 -5.54
C LEU A 343 -18.95 -4.79 -4.75
N GLY A 344 -19.55 -3.60 -4.92
CA GLY A 344 -20.82 -3.22 -4.26
C GLY A 344 -22.03 -4.01 -4.75
N GLU A 345 -22.09 -4.33 -6.04
CA GLU A 345 -23.22 -5.00 -6.67
C GLU A 345 -23.29 -6.51 -6.34
N SER A 346 -22.17 -7.14 -6.06
CA SER A 346 -22.07 -8.58 -5.77
C SER A 346 -22.62 -9.01 -4.39
N ILE A 347 -23.10 -8.08 -3.56
CA ILE A 347 -23.57 -8.34 -2.18
C ILE A 347 -25.11 -8.32 -2.06
N LEU A 348 -25.83 -8.05 -3.14
CA LEU A 348 -27.30 -8.22 -3.15
C LEU A 348 -27.61 -9.70 -3.30
N PRO A 349 -28.23 -10.39 -2.31
CA PRO A 349 -28.77 -11.72 -2.55
C PRO A 349 -29.87 -11.57 -3.62
N TYR A 350 -29.85 -12.45 -4.63
CA TYR A 350 -30.98 -12.65 -5.52
C TYR A 350 -32.21 -12.97 -4.64
N ILE A 351 -33.04 -11.98 -4.36
CA ILE A 351 -34.38 -12.21 -3.88
C ILE A 351 -35.19 -12.59 -5.13
N SER A 352 -35.25 -13.91 -5.40
CA SER A 352 -36.21 -14.46 -6.34
C SER A 352 -37.61 -14.27 -5.75
N PHE A 353 -38.43 -13.46 -6.40
CA PHE A 353 -39.88 -13.41 -6.22
C PHE A 353 -40.52 -14.62 -6.85
#